data_10c7c3a5cb4f30ba21949385190dd80e
#
_entry.id   10c7c3a5cb4f30ba21949385190dd80e
#
_cell.length_a   1.000
_cell.length_b   1.000
_cell.length_c   1.000
_cell.angle_alpha   90.00
_cell.angle_beta   90.00
_cell.angle_gamma   90.00
#
_symmetry.space_group_name_H-M   'P 1'
#
loop_
_entity.id
_entity.type
_entity.pdbx_description
1 polymer ?
#
loop_
_entity_poly.entity_id
_entity_poly.type
_entity_poly.pdbx_seq_one_letter_code
_entity_poly.pdbx_strand_id
1 'polypeptide(L)'
;MTTHQRKILITSALPYANGSIHLGHLVEYIQTDIWSRFQKMRGHECYYVCADDAHGTPIMLRARAEGIEPETLIAKVWTEHTEDFAGFSVGFDNYHSTHSEENRVCATTIYERNRDAGHIVRRTISQAYDPEAKMFLPDRFIKGNCPKCGAEDQYGDS
;
A
#
# COMPACT_ATOMS: atom_id res chain seq x y z
N MET A 1 35.37 -13.18 -18.59
CA MET A 1 33.98 -13.62 -18.41
C MET A 1 33.08 -12.45 -18.80
N THR A 2 32.41 -12.52 -19.93
CA THR A 2 31.44 -11.50 -20.35
C THR A 2 30.21 -11.67 -19.47
N THR A 3 30.09 -10.83 -18.44
CA THR A 3 28.86 -10.77 -17.63
C THR A 3 27.77 -10.16 -18.51
N HIS A 4 26.80 -10.98 -18.87
CA HIS A 4 25.65 -10.51 -19.62
C HIS A 4 24.92 -9.45 -18.77
N GLN A 5 24.81 -8.21 -19.28
CA GLN A 5 24.07 -7.14 -18.60
C GLN A 5 22.59 -7.52 -18.51
N ARG A 6 22.03 -7.42 -17.31
CA ARG A 6 20.62 -7.70 -17.04
C ARG A 6 19.86 -6.39 -16.87
N LYS A 7 18.58 -6.40 -17.26
CA LYS A 7 17.59 -5.38 -16.84
C LYS A 7 16.83 -5.94 -15.65
N ILE A 8 16.83 -5.18 -14.56
CA ILE A 8 16.26 -5.61 -13.27
C ILE A 8 15.32 -4.52 -12.78
N LEU A 9 14.07 -4.87 -12.54
CA LEU A 9 13.11 -4.04 -11.81
C LEU A 9 12.95 -4.63 -10.42
N ILE A 10 13.07 -3.78 -9.41
CA ILE A 10 12.96 -4.14 -8.01
C ILE A 10 11.82 -3.33 -7.40
N THR A 11 11.01 -4.00 -6.60
CA THR A 11 9.97 -3.39 -5.78
C THR A 11 10.07 -3.88 -4.35
N SER A 12 9.65 -3.06 -3.39
CA SER A 12 9.35 -3.46 -2.01
C SER A 12 7.84 -3.46 -1.80
N ALA A 13 7.37 -3.99 -0.69
CA ALA A 13 6.00 -3.79 -0.25
C ALA A 13 5.71 -2.27 -0.16
N LEU A 14 4.54 -1.85 -0.62
CA LEU A 14 4.15 -0.46 -0.54
C LEU A 14 3.80 -0.11 0.91
N PRO A 15 4.43 0.90 1.53
CA PRO A 15 4.05 1.32 2.87
C PRO A 15 2.65 1.90 2.85
N TYR A 16 1.84 1.52 3.82
CA TYR A 16 0.46 1.99 3.91
C TYR A 16 0.42 3.42 4.44
N ALA A 17 -0.18 4.34 3.68
CA ALA A 17 -0.21 5.78 3.97
C ALA A 17 -1.16 6.13 5.15
N ASN A 18 -1.14 5.33 6.21
CA ASN A 18 -1.93 5.50 7.42
C ASN A 18 -1.08 5.74 8.68
N GLY A 19 0.22 5.87 8.56
CA GLY A 19 1.11 6.09 9.70
C GLY A 19 2.56 6.23 9.31
N SER A 20 3.37 6.60 10.29
CA SER A 20 4.81 6.79 10.12
C SER A 20 5.54 5.48 9.85
N ILE A 21 6.65 5.58 9.15
CA ILE A 21 7.60 4.47 9.00
C ILE A 21 8.18 4.12 10.38
N HIS A 22 8.37 2.85 10.63
CA HIS A 22 9.06 2.34 11.82
C HIS A 22 10.20 1.40 11.43
N LEU A 23 11.04 1.05 12.40
CA LEU A 23 12.24 0.22 12.15
C LEU A 23 11.94 -1.11 11.45
N GLY A 24 10.78 -1.71 11.71
CA GLY A 24 10.36 -2.94 11.01
C GLY A 24 10.17 -2.75 9.51
N HIS A 25 9.59 -1.61 9.11
CA HIS A 25 9.48 -1.23 7.70
C HIS A 25 10.88 -1.02 7.07
N LEU A 26 11.75 -0.26 7.77
CA LEU A 26 13.08 0.09 7.27
C LEU A 26 13.96 -1.13 6.97
N VAL A 27 13.79 -2.24 7.69
CA VAL A 27 14.55 -3.48 7.43
C VAL A 27 14.40 -3.91 5.97
N GLU A 28 13.16 -3.96 5.46
CA GLU A 28 12.90 -4.36 4.07
C GLU A 28 13.51 -3.36 3.08
N TYR A 29 13.23 -2.07 3.26
CA TYR A 29 13.65 -1.05 2.30
C TYR A 29 15.16 -0.90 2.24
N ILE A 30 15.85 -0.94 3.39
CA ILE A 30 17.31 -0.86 3.45
C ILE A 30 17.95 -2.10 2.81
N GLN A 31 17.46 -3.31 3.09
CA GLN A 31 17.96 -4.52 2.46
C GLN A 31 17.79 -4.52 0.95
N THR A 32 16.63 -4.04 0.48
CA THR A 32 16.33 -3.93 -0.95
C THR A 32 17.22 -2.89 -1.62
N ASP A 33 17.44 -1.73 -0.98
CA ASP A 33 18.35 -0.70 -1.48
C ASP A 33 19.80 -1.21 -1.58
N ILE A 34 20.30 -1.89 -0.56
CA ILE A 34 21.64 -2.51 -0.57
C ILE A 34 21.77 -3.47 -1.76
N TRP A 35 20.79 -4.32 -1.97
CA TRP A 35 20.79 -5.26 -3.09
C TRP A 35 20.73 -4.55 -4.44
N SER A 36 19.91 -3.49 -4.57
CA SER A 36 19.82 -2.65 -5.76
C SER A 36 21.16 -2.02 -6.11
N ARG A 37 21.81 -1.37 -5.12
CA ARG A 37 23.14 -0.78 -5.28
C ARG A 37 24.15 -1.82 -5.72
N PHE A 38 24.14 -2.99 -5.10
CA PHE A 38 25.03 -4.09 -5.47
C PHE A 38 24.84 -4.51 -6.94
N GLN A 39 23.61 -4.64 -7.43
CA GLN A 39 23.36 -4.98 -8.83
C GLN A 39 23.83 -3.87 -9.80
N LYS A 40 23.60 -2.60 -9.45
CA LYS A 40 24.11 -1.44 -10.21
C LYS A 40 25.64 -1.44 -10.26
N MET A 41 26.32 -1.72 -9.13
CA MET A 41 27.79 -1.84 -9.07
C MET A 41 28.34 -2.99 -9.92
N ARG A 42 27.56 -4.06 -10.13
CA ARG A 42 27.89 -5.16 -11.05
C ARG A 42 27.71 -4.83 -12.53
N GLY A 43 27.27 -3.60 -12.84
CA GLY A 43 27.04 -3.15 -14.23
C GLY A 43 25.68 -3.56 -14.80
N HIS A 44 24.72 -3.97 -13.99
CA HIS A 44 23.36 -4.22 -14.42
C HIS A 44 22.55 -2.93 -14.52
N GLU A 45 21.61 -2.88 -15.47
CA GLU A 45 20.58 -1.84 -15.56
C GLU A 45 19.50 -2.17 -14.51
N CYS A 46 19.50 -1.47 -13.39
CA CYS A 46 18.68 -1.82 -12.24
C CYS A 46 17.88 -0.60 -11.79
N TYR A 47 16.58 -0.77 -11.61
CA TYR A 47 15.65 0.24 -11.13
C TYR A 47 14.95 -0.24 -9.86
N TYR A 48 15.04 0.54 -8.81
CA TYR A 48 14.33 0.31 -7.56
C TYR A 48 13.18 1.31 -7.44
N VAL A 49 11.95 0.83 -7.49
CA VAL A 49 10.74 1.67 -7.45
C VAL A 49 9.82 1.23 -6.32
N CYS A 50 9.16 2.21 -5.70
CA CYS A 50 8.16 1.98 -4.67
C CYS A 50 7.11 3.11 -4.71
N ALA A 51 6.06 2.99 -3.89
CA ALA A 51 5.02 4.01 -3.75
C ALA A 51 4.30 3.83 -2.42
N ASP A 52 3.66 4.88 -1.93
CA ASP A 52 2.69 4.76 -0.83
C ASP A 52 1.43 4.03 -1.30
N ASP A 53 0.95 3.08 -0.49
CA ASP A 53 -0.40 2.53 -0.61
C ASP A 53 -1.39 3.49 0.05
N ALA A 54 -2.04 4.32 -0.78
CA ALA A 54 -2.76 5.53 -0.34
C ALA A 54 -4.28 5.38 -0.34
N HIS A 55 -4.83 4.15 -0.37
CA HIS A 55 -6.26 3.92 -0.39
C HIS A 55 -6.75 3.04 0.75
N GLY A 56 -8.04 3.16 1.07
CA GLY A 56 -8.73 2.26 2.00
C GLY A 56 -9.39 2.96 3.19
N THR A 57 -10.33 2.26 3.80
CA THR A 57 -11.14 2.73 4.93
C THR A 57 -10.33 3.26 6.13
N PRO A 58 -9.20 2.63 6.54
CA PRO A 58 -8.42 3.15 7.67
C PRO A 58 -7.89 4.56 7.47
N ILE A 59 -7.49 4.91 6.24
CA ILE A 59 -7.05 6.28 5.90
C ILE A 59 -8.22 7.26 6.04
N MET A 60 -9.40 6.91 5.53
CA MET A 60 -10.60 7.74 5.64
C MET A 60 -11.01 7.96 7.11
N LEU A 61 -10.96 6.92 7.95
CA LEU A 61 -11.29 7.01 9.37
C LEU A 61 -10.29 7.87 10.13
N ARG A 62 -8.99 7.74 9.83
CA ARG A 62 -7.95 8.58 10.44
C ARG A 62 -8.10 10.04 10.03
N ALA A 63 -8.29 10.33 8.75
CA ALA A 63 -8.51 11.68 8.24
C ALA A 63 -9.72 12.33 8.92
N ARG A 64 -10.82 11.57 9.07
CA ARG A 64 -12.01 12.02 9.81
C ARG A 64 -11.72 12.32 11.28
N ALA A 65 -10.97 11.46 11.96
CA ALA A 65 -10.60 11.66 13.36
C ALA A 65 -9.69 12.88 13.55
N GLU A 66 -8.83 13.18 12.57
CA GLU A 66 -7.97 14.37 12.56
C GLU A 66 -8.69 15.63 12.02
N GLY A 67 -9.92 15.51 11.52
CA GLY A 67 -10.70 16.62 10.95
C GLY A 67 -10.13 17.20 9.67
N ILE A 68 -9.47 16.38 8.85
CA ILE A 68 -8.87 16.78 7.57
C ILE A 68 -9.37 15.90 6.43
N GLU A 69 -9.17 16.34 5.19
CA GLU A 69 -9.49 15.54 4.02
C GLU A 69 -8.48 14.39 3.83
N PRO A 70 -8.93 13.21 3.33
CA PRO A 70 -8.04 12.06 3.09
C PRO A 70 -6.83 12.39 2.22
N GLU A 71 -7.01 13.23 1.20
CA GLU A 71 -5.94 13.67 0.30
C GLU A 71 -4.87 14.49 1.05
N THR A 72 -5.29 15.30 2.00
CA THR A 72 -4.37 16.06 2.86
C THR A 72 -3.55 15.13 3.76
N LEU A 73 -4.20 14.11 4.31
CA LEU A 73 -3.53 13.11 5.14
C LEU A 73 -2.46 12.35 4.35
N ILE A 74 -2.82 11.79 3.19
CA ILE A 74 -1.88 10.99 2.39
C ILE A 74 -0.73 11.84 1.85
N ALA A 75 -0.95 13.11 1.50
CA ALA A 75 0.11 14.01 1.07
C ALA A 75 1.10 14.30 2.21
N LYS A 76 0.61 14.49 3.44
CA LYS A 76 1.45 14.66 4.63
C LYS A 76 2.27 13.40 4.91
N VAL A 77 1.63 12.23 4.88
CA VAL A 77 2.31 10.94 5.11
C VAL A 77 3.35 10.65 4.03
N TRP A 78 3.05 10.96 2.77
CA TRP A 78 4.02 10.81 1.68
C TRP A 78 5.28 11.64 1.89
N THR A 79 5.11 12.87 2.36
CA THR A 79 6.25 13.75 2.69
C THR A 79 7.09 13.16 3.82
N GLU A 80 6.44 12.72 4.90
CA GLU A 80 7.09 12.08 6.05
C GLU A 80 7.87 10.82 5.62
N HIS A 81 7.23 9.91 4.87
CA HIS A 81 7.88 8.70 4.37
C HIS A 81 9.10 9.03 3.48
N THR A 82 8.97 10.03 2.62
CA THR A 82 10.08 10.45 1.74
C THR A 82 11.27 10.98 2.54
N GLU A 83 11.00 11.79 3.57
CA GLU A 83 12.04 12.33 4.47
C GLU A 83 12.70 11.20 5.27
N ASP A 84 11.92 10.27 5.81
CA ASP A 84 12.43 9.11 6.55
C ASP A 84 13.34 8.25 5.68
N PHE A 85 12.90 7.88 4.48
CA PHE A 85 13.72 7.11 3.55
C PHE A 85 15.01 7.83 3.17
N ALA A 86 14.96 9.13 2.95
CA ALA A 86 16.14 9.95 2.67
C ALA A 86 17.10 9.97 3.88
N GLY A 87 16.55 10.08 5.10
CA GLY A 87 17.32 10.04 6.35
C GLY A 87 18.09 8.73 6.55
N PHE A 88 17.54 7.62 6.08
CA PHE A 88 18.21 6.30 6.09
C PHE A 88 18.96 5.99 4.78
N SER A 89 19.11 6.97 3.89
CA SER A 89 19.82 6.82 2.61
C SER A 89 19.24 5.74 1.69
N VAL A 90 17.96 5.43 1.80
CA VAL A 90 17.25 4.54 0.87
C VAL A 90 17.05 5.28 -0.44
N GLY A 91 17.65 4.78 -1.51
CA GLY A 91 17.69 5.43 -2.83
C GLY A 91 16.75 4.77 -3.84
N PHE A 92 15.48 5.16 -3.84
CA PHE A 92 14.58 4.79 -4.93
C PHE A 92 14.95 5.54 -6.22
N ASP A 93 14.85 4.86 -7.36
CA ASP A 93 14.89 5.51 -8.67
C ASP A 93 13.57 6.26 -8.93
N ASN A 94 12.46 5.78 -8.35
CA ASN A 94 11.19 6.49 -8.28
C ASN A 94 10.41 6.06 -7.02
N TYR A 95 9.94 7.03 -6.24
CA TYR A 95 9.00 6.84 -5.15
C TYR A 95 7.75 7.68 -5.41
N HIS A 96 6.61 7.03 -5.51
CA HIS A 96 5.37 7.67 -5.95
C HIS A 96 4.21 7.39 -4.98
N SER A 97 2.98 7.50 -5.45
CA SER A 97 1.78 7.18 -4.69
C SER A 97 0.81 6.38 -5.55
N THR A 98 0.09 5.45 -4.94
CA THR A 98 -1.04 4.79 -5.62
C THR A 98 -2.19 5.77 -5.88
N HIS A 99 -2.25 6.91 -5.17
CA HIS A 99 -3.17 8.01 -5.44
C HIS A 99 -2.58 8.94 -6.50
N SER A 100 -2.48 8.45 -7.74
CA SER A 100 -1.96 9.18 -8.89
C SER A 100 -2.77 8.89 -10.15
N GLU A 101 -2.72 9.80 -11.10
CA GLU A 101 -3.43 9.63 -12.37
C GLU A 101 -2.86 8.46 -13.17
N GLU A 102 -1.56 8.26 -13.15
CA GLU A 102 -0.89 7.14 -13.81
C GLU A 102 -1.38 5.80 -13.27
N ASN A 103 -1.47 5.68 -11.94
CA ASN A 103 -1.98 4.46 -11.32
C ASN A 103 -3.47 4.25 -11.64
N ARG A 104 -4.28 5.32 -11.62
CA ARG A 104 -5.69 5.26 -11.99
C ARG A 104 -5.89 4.72 -13.41
N VAL A 105 -5.14 5.25 -14.37
CA VAL A 105 -5.20 4.80 -15.77
C VAL A 105 -4.76 3.34 -15.91
N CYS A 106 -3.65 2.96 -15.29
CA CYS A 106 -3.14 1.59 -15.34
C CYS A 106 -4.11 0.59 -14.68
N ALA A 107 -4.59 0.90 -13.48
CA ALA A 107 -5.53 0.04 -12.75
C ALA A 107 -6.86 -0.13 -13.52
N THR A 108 -7.41 0.96 -14.05
CA THR A 108 -8.62 0.91 -14.89
C THR A 108 -8.40 0.05 -16.13
N THR A 109 -7.29 0.23 -16.83
CA THR A 109 -6.96 -0.55 -18.03
C THR A 109 -6.84 -2.05 -17.70
N ILE A 110 -6.18 -2.40 -16.60
CA ILE A 110 -6.04 -3.81 -16.17
C ILE A 110 -7.40 -4.39 -15.80
N TYR A 111 -8.21 -3.63 -15.05
CA TYR A 111 -9.56 -4.04 -14.68
C TYR A 111 -10.42 -4.33 -15.93
N GLU A 112 -10.46 -3.37 -16.86
CA GLU A 112 -11.27 -3.51 -18.09
C GLU A 112 -10.86 -4.71 -18.93
N ARG A 113 -9.55 -4.92 -19.13
CA ARG A 113 -9.04 -6.09 -19.85
C ARG A 113 -9.43 -7.41 -19.19
N ASN A 114 -9.36 -7.49 -17.87
CA ASN A 114 -9.78 -8.69 -17.13
C ASN A 114 -11.30 -8.90 -17.19
N ARG A 115 -12.09 -7.83 -17.11
CA ARG A 115 -13.54 -7.88 -17.27
C ARG A 115 -13.91 -8.41 -18.66
N ASP A 116 -13.31 -7.85 -19.69
CA ASP A 116 -13.62 -8.16 -21.09
C ASP A 116 -13.13 -9.58 -21.47
N ALA A 117 -12.10 -10.08 -20.79
CA ALA A 117 -11.65 -11.46 -20.87
C ALA A 117 -12.50 -12.45 -20.05
N GLY A 118 -13.52 -11.98 -19.32
CA GLY A 118 -14.42 -12.84 -18.54
C GLY A 118 -13.86 -13.31 -17.19
N HIS A 119 -12.76 -12.72 -16.71
CA HIS A 119 -12.15 -13.10 -15.42
C HIS A 119 -12.80 -12.42 -14.21
N ILE A 120 -13.72 -11.46 -14.43
CA ILE A 120 -14.40 -10.76 -13.36
C ILE A 120 -15.85 -11.20 -13.28
N VAL A 121 -16.28 -11.64 -12.10
CA VAL A 121 -17.65 -12.04 -11.82
C VAL A 121 -18.25 -11.14 -10.73
N ARG A 122 -19.58 -10.98 -10.77
CA ARG A 122 -20.33 -10.28 -9.71
C ARG A 122 -20.97 -11.30 -8.79
N ARG A 123 -20.86 -11.06 -7.48
CA ARG A 123 -21.54 -11.85 -6.45
C ARG A 123 -22.14 -10.90 -5.43
N THR A 124 -23.32 -11.29 -4.90
CA THR A 124 -23.88 -10.61 -3.74
C THR A 124 -23.16 -11.10 -2.49
N ILE A 125 -22.68 -10.18 -1.68
CA ILE A 125 -22.09 -10.46 -0.36
C ILE A 125 -22.88 -9.71 0.70
N SER A 126 -22.83 -10.20 1.95
CA SER A 126 -23.32 -9.50 3.13
C SER A 126 -22.15 -8.87 3.83
N GLN A 127 -22.24 -7.57 4.13
CA GLN A 127 -21.18 -6.83 4.80
C GLN A 127 -21.82 -5.85 5.79
N ALA A 128 -21.18 -5.62 6.94
CA ALA A 128 -21.64 -4.64 7.91
C ALA A 128 -21.56 -3.23 7.32
N TYR A 129 -22.59 -2.45 7.57
CA TYR A 129 -22.73 -1.08 7.08
C TYR A 129 -22.99 -0.15 8.25
N ASP A 130 -22.21 0.92 8.34
CA ASP A 130 -22.43 2.00 9.30
C ASP A 130 -23.33 3.06 8.65
N PRO A 131 -24.58 3.22 9.12
CA PRO A 131 -25.51 4.18 8.54
C PRO A 131 -25.18 5.64 8.87
N GLU A 132 -24.44 5.90 9.95
CA GLU A 132 -24.02 7.26 10.34
C GLU A 132 -22.84 7.71 9.49
N ALA A 133 -21.83 6.84 9.36
CA ALA A 133 -20.67 7.08 8.51
C ALA A 133 -20.97 6.87 7.02
N LYS A 134 -22.13 6.26 6.67
CA LYS A 134 -22.56 5.91 5.30
C LYS A 134 -21.50 5.10 4.55
N MET A 135 -20.88 4.12 5.23
CA MET A 135 -19.81 3.31 4.66
C MET A 135 -19.90 1.85 5.10
N PHE A 136 -19.39 0.96 4.24
CA PHE A 136 -19.16 -0.44 4.61
C PHE A 136 -17.93 -0.57 5.48
N LEU A 137 -18.04 -1.39 6.53
CA LEU A 137 -16.95 -1.62 7.48
C LEU A 137 -16.19 -2.89 7.13
N PRO A 138 -14.85 -2.84 7.05
CA PRO A 138 -14.02 -4.04 7.05
C PRO A 138 -14.18 -4.82 8.36
N ASP A 139 -14.07 -6.14 8.30
CA ASP A 139 -14.30 -7.04 9.44
C ASP A 139 -13.47 -6.66 10.67
N ARG A 140 -12.25 -6.15 10.47
CA ARG A 140 -11.36 -5.65 11.54
C ARG A 140 -11.90 -4.43 12.32
N PHE A 141 -12.94 -3.77 11.85
CA PHE A 141 -13.61 -2.66 12.55
C PHE A 141 -14.94 -3.06 13.19
N ILE A 142 -15.32 -4.31 13.03
CA ILE A 142 -16.54 -4.88 13.63
C ILE A 142 -16.12 -5.66 14.87
N LYS A 143 -16.78 -5.38 15.98
CA LYS A 143 -16.62 -6.14 17.22
C LYS A 143 -17.94 -6.78 17.62
N GLY A 144 -17.87 -7.94 18.20
CA GLY A 144 -19.03 -8.66 18.67
C GLY A 144 -18.65 -9.94 19.39
N ASN A 145 -19.66 -10.78 19.65
CA ASN A 145 -19.44 -12.06 20.29
C ASN A 145 -19.05 -13.10 19.23
N CYS A 146 -18.03 -13.90 19.52
CA CYS A 146 -17.62 -14.98 18.63
C CYS A 146 -18.75 -15.99 18.45
N PRO A 147 -19.21 -16.26 17.20
CA PRO A 147 -20.31 -17.19 16.97
C PRO A 147 -19.96 -18.64 17.29
N LYS A 148 -18.67 -18.99 17.43
CA LYS A 148 -18.20 -20.36 17.72
C LYS A 148 -18.10 -20.63 19.24
N CYS A 149 -17.61 -19.69 20.01
CA CYS A 149 -17.34 -19.91 21.44
C CYS A 149 -18.02 -18.90 22.39
N GLY A 150 -18.70 -17.87 21.87
CA GLY A 150 -19.39 -16.86 22.66
C GLY A 150 -18.47 -15.83 23.34
N ALA A 151 -17.17 -15.86 23.08
CA ALA A 151 -16.25 -14.85 23.64
C ALA A 151 -16.66 -13.46 23.18
N GLU A 152 -16.72 -12.51 24.14
CA GLU A 152 -17.12 -11.13 23.91
C GLU A 152 -15.96 -10.29 23.31
N ASP A 153 -16.30 -9.16 22.68
CA ASP A 153 -15.38 -8.14 22.17
C ASP A 153 -14.33 -8.67 21.16
N GLN A 154 -14.72 -9.67 20.37
CA GLN A 154 -13.88 -10.23 19.31
C GLN A 154 -14.04 -9.45 18.02
N TYR A 155 -12.93 -9.31 17.26
CA TYR A 155 -12.97 -8.73 15.91
C TYR A 155 -13.55 -9.72 14.89
N GLY A 156 -14.17 -9.19 13.84
CA GLY A 156 -14.86 -9.99 12.82
C GLY A 156 -13.94 -10.87 11.97
N ASP A 157 -12.65 -10.62 12.00
CA ASP A 157 -11.59 -11.37 11.31
C ASP A 157 -10.82 -12.36 12.22
N SER A 158 -11.35 -12.65 13.42
CA SER A 158 -10.72 -13.49 14.45
C SER A 158 -11.12 -14.98 14.33
#